data_fd97ecd021807ab50caff11bd179cbd3
#
_entry.id   fd97ecd021807ab50caff11bd179cbd3
#
_cell.length_a   1.000
_cell.length_b   1.000
_cell.length_c   1.000
_cell.angle_alpha   90.00
_cell.angle_beta   90.00
_cell.angle_gamma   90.00
#
_symmetry.space_group_name_H-M   'P 1'
#
loop_
_entity.id
_entity.type
_entity.pdbx_description
1 polymer ?
#
loop_
_entity_poly.entity_id
_entity_poly.type
_entity_poly.pdbx_seq_one_letter_code
_entity_poly.pdbx_strand_id
1 'polypeptide(L)'
;MYGYSKAVRFVAAVLFCLLGITSATETFAQQQPVVTGRIEWGIWLDRDGCQHWYSDGGLEGYMVERVRPKDGKPVCVKINTCLVANTDTMFATDSAHLTASGAERLRQFFSGAGAYGYAVYGHTDARASDEYNMSLSNRRAAAVASVARSVGAVVEREQGFGERQPRASNDTAEGMAQNRRVEVVCYRW
;
A
#
# COMPACT_ATOMS: atom_id res chain seq x y z
N MET A 1 -44.50 4.78 -82.96
CA MET A 1 -43.40 4.19 -83.71
C MET A 1 -42.12 4.82 -83.15
N TYR A 2 -41.29 4.04 -82.59
CA TYR A 2 -39.86 4.22 -82.24
C TYR A 2 -39.55 5.42 -81.39
N GLY A 3 -39.10 5.30 -80.17
CA GLY A 3 -38.05 4.36 -79.76
C GLY A 3 -36.84 5.18 -79.37
N TYR A 4 -37.02 6.18 -78.43
CA TYR A 4 -35.97 7.00 -77.85
C TYR A 4 -36.13 7.04 -76.35
N SER A 5 -35.94 5.84 -75.74
CA SER A 5 -36.13 5.80 -74.30
C SER A 5 -35.12 4.92 -73.54
N LYS A 6 -34.07 4.41 -74.21
CA LYS A 6 -33.12 3.58 -73.55
C LYS A 6 -31.69 4.13 -73.43
N ALA A 7 -31.36 5.19 -74.18
CA ALA A 7 -29.99 5.73 -74.10
C ALA A 7 -29.79 6.80 -73.03
N VAL A 8 -30.84 7.47 -72.57
CA VAL A 8 -30.77 8.56 -71.59
C VAL A 8 -30.67 8.02 -70.15
N ARG A 9 -31.09 6.79 -69.89
CA ARG A 9 -31.03 6.17 -68.57
C ARG A 9 -29.64 5.62 -68.17
N PHE A 10 -28.77 5.35 -69.14
CA PHE A 10 -27.43 4.84 -68.85
C PHE A 10 -26.41 5.95 -68.59
N VAL A 11 -26.59 7.15 -69.06
CA VAL A 11 -25.68 8.25 -68.88
C VAL A 11 -25.85 8.85 -67.46
N ALA A 12 -27.06 8.86 -66.91
CA ALA A 12 -27.32 9.35 -65.57
C ALA A 12 -26.77 8.47 -64.45
N ALA A 13 -26.66 7.13 -64.70
CA ALA A 13 -26.16 6.18 -63.74
C ALA A 13 -24.59 6.20 -63.64
N VAL A 14 -23.92 6.58 -64.73
CA VAL A 14 -22.43 6.61 -64.74
C VAL A 14 -21.88 7.91 -64.14
N LEU A 15 -22.65 8.98 -64.20
CA LEU A 15 -22.23 10.26 -63.59
C LEU A 15 -22.36 10.27 -62.05
N PHE A 16 -23.22 9.41 -61.49
CA PHE A 16 -23.37 9.32 -60.04
C PHE A 16 -22.31 8.45 -59.34
N CYS A 17 -21.62 7.57 -60.10
CA CYS A 17 -20.50 6.77 -59.56
C CYS A 17 -19.15 7.49 -59.56
N LEU A 18 -19.02 8.66 -60.16
CA LEU A 18 -17.76 9.40 -60.19
C LEU A 18 -17.65 10.51 -59.16
N LEU A 19 -18.73 10.80 -58.43
CA LEU A 19 -18.64 11.57 -57.19
C LEU A 19 -18.43 10.62 -56.04
N GLY A 20 -17.31 9.87 -56.10
CA GLY A 20 -16.78 9.13 -54.95
C GLY A 20 -16.54 10.12 -53.84
N ILE A 21 -17.46 10.10 -52.87
CA ILE A 21 -17.21 10.73 -51.60
C ILE A 21 -15.96 10.02 -51.04
N THR A 22 -14.82 10.63 -51.24
CA THR A 22 -13.62 10.31 -50.47
C THR A 22 -13.92 10.74 -49.05
N SER A 23 -14.54 9.85 -48.28
CA SER A 23 -14.54 9.92 -46.84
C SER A 23 -13.07 9.86 -46.48
N ALA A 24 -12.44 11.01 -46.32
CA ALA A 24 -11.19 11.11 -45.61
C ALA A 24 -11.47 10.53 -44.21
N THR A 25 -11.16 9.27 -44.00
CA THR A 25 -10.97 8.74 -42.66
C THR A 25 -9.80 9.51 -42.10
N GLU A 26 -10.11 10.57 -41.36
CA GLU A 26 -9.13 11.19 -40.48
C GLU A 26 -8.72 10.10 -39.51
N THR A 27 -7.62 9.42 -39.85
CA THR A 27 -6.86 8.63 -38.88
C THR A 27 -6.39 9.64 -37.86
N PHE A 28 -7.13 9.74 -36.74
CA PHE A 28 -6.59 10.34 -35.55
C PHE A 28 -5.33 9.55 -35.21
N ALA A 29 -4.19 10.03 -35.65
CA ALA A 29 -2.92 9.57 -35.14
C ALA A 29 -3.00 9.85 -33.65
N GLN A 30 -3.17 8.80 -32.84
CA GLN A 30 -3.05 8.89 -31.39
C GLN A 30 -1.66 9.46 -31.15
N GLN A 31 -1.62 10.74 -30.80
CA GLN A 31 -0.39 11.35 -30.32
C GLN A 31 0.01 10.55 -29.08
N GLN A 32 1.09 9.81 -29.20
CA GLN A 32 1.67 9.17 -28.04
C GLN A 32 2.05 10.25 -27.04
N PRO A 33 1.62 10.13 -25.78
CA PRO A 33 1.95 11.11 -24.77
C PRO A 33 3.47 11.23 -24.66
N VAL A 34 3.95 12.47 -24.77
CA VAL A 34 5.39 12.75 -24.60
C VAL A 34 5.66 12.79 -23.10
N VAL A 35 6.40 11.83 -22.61
CA VAL A 35 6.89 11.81 -21.23
C VAL A 35 7.91 12.94 -21.08
N THR A 36 7.52 14.03 -20.41
CA THR A 36 8.37 15.20 -20.19
C THR A 36 9.08 15.20 -18.84
N GLY A 37 8.75 14.25 -17.97
CA GLY A 37 9.30 14.10 -16.62
C GLY A 37 10.40 13.04 -16.53
N ARG A 38 11.12 13.07 -15.39
CA ARG A 38 12.03 11.99 -15.02
C ARG A 38 11.19 10.76 -14.66
N ILE A 39 11.45 9.63 -15.32
CA ILE A 39 10.82 8.36 -14.94
C ILE A 39 11.47 7.91 -13.63
N GLU A 40 10.67 7.81 -12.59
CA GLU A 40 11.10 7.27 -11.30
C GLU A 40 10.73 5.80 -11.21
N TRP A 41 11.72 4.99 -10.85
CA TRP A 41 11.51 3.56 -10.62
C TRP A 41 11.46 3.29 -9.13
N GLY A 42 10.55 2.42 -8.71
CA GLY A 42 10.44 2.01 -7.34
C GLY A 42 9.93 0.58 -7.19
N ILE A 43 9.84 0.14 -5.94
CA ILE A 43 9.22 -1.13 -5.58
C ILE A 43 7.97 -0.80 -4.78
N TRP A 44 6.85 -1.33 -5.22
CA TRP A 44 5.59 -1.29 -4.50
C TRP A 44 5.25 -2.70 -3.98
N LEU A 45 4.67 -2.77 -2.78
CA LEU A 45 4.17 -4.00 -2.19
C LEU A 45 2.65 -4.03 -2.33
N ASP A 46 2.12 -5.09 -2.89
CA ASP A 46 0.69 -5.31 -2.91
C ASP A 46 0.15 -5.74 -1.54
N ARG A 47 -1.15 -5.98 -1.46
CA ARG A 47 -1.82 -6.36 -0.22
C ARG A 47 -1.30 -7.69 0.35
N ASP A 48 -0.85 -8.59 -0.51
CA ASP A 48 -0.34 -9.91 -0.15
C ASP A 48 1.16 -9.90 0.15
N GLY A 49 1.78 -8.71 0.06
CA GLY A 49 3.20 -8.48 0.32
C GLY A 49 4.11 -8.81 -0.86
N CYS A 50 3.56 -9.02 -2.05
CA CYS A 50 4.37 -9.30 -3.22
C CYS A 50 4.89 -8.00 -3.85
N GLN A 51 6.12 -8.04 -4.34
CA GLN A 51 6.81 -6.89 -4.88
C GLN A 51 6.49 -6.68 -6.34
N HIS A 52 6.25 -5.43 -6.68
CA HIS A 52 6.07 -4.98 -8.05
C HIS A 52 7.07 -3.87 -8.35
N TRP A 53 7.72 -3.94 -9.51
CA TRP A 53 8.40 -2.79 -10.06
C TRP A 53 7.35 -1.81 -10.54
N TYR A 54 7.49 -0.55 -10.19
CA TYR A 54 6.69 0.49 -10.80
C TYR A 54 7.59 1.54 -11.46
N SER A 55 7.09 2.12 -12.54
CA SER A 55 7.65 3.34 -13.10
C SER A 55 6.54 4.35 -13.25
N ASP A 56 6.76 5.56 -12.77
CA ASP A 56 5.84 6.67 -12.91
C ASP A 56 6.47 7.71 -13.84
N GLY A 57 5.87 7.87 -15.02
CA GLY A 57 6.24 8.89 -16.00
C GLY A 57 5.34 10.13 -15.95
N GLY A 58 4.46 10.22 -14.94
CA GLY A 58 3.54 11.35 -14.74
C GLY A 58 2.26 11.30 -15.61
N LEU A 59 2.03 10.24 -16.38
CA LEU A 59 0.83 10.08 -17.21
C LEU A 59 0.11 8.77 -16.94
N GLU A 60 0.83 7.65 -16.95
CA GLU A 60 0.32 6.33 -16.59
C GLU A 60 1.44 5.54 -15.89
N GLY A 61 1.16 5.04 -14.70
CA GLY A 61 2.09 4.16 -13.99
C GLY A 61 2.12 2.77 -14.62
N TYR A 62 3.31 2.22 -14.81
CA TYR A 62 3.50 0.85 -15.27
C TYR A 62 3.93 -0.01 -14.10
N MET A 63 3.21 -1.10 -13.84
CA MET A 63 3.54 -2.05 -12.78
C MET A 63 3.79 -3.44 -13.34
N VAL A 64 4.91 -4.06 -12.93
CA VAL A 64 5.27 -5.41 -13.31
C VAL A 64 5.64 -6.19 -12.06
N GLU A 65 5.09 -7.39 -11.92
CA GLU A 65 5.44 -8.27 -10.82
C GLU A 65 6.95 -8.58 -10.81
N ARG A 66 7.57 -8.46 -9.64
CA ARG A 66 8.95 -8.83 -9.44
C ARG A 66 9.04 -10.33 -9.20
N VAL A 67 9.68 -11.04 -10.14
CA VAL A 67 9.86 -12.49 -10.03
C VAL A 67 11.33 -12.85 -9.78
N ARG A 68 11.54 -13.98 -9.11
CA ARG A 68 12.88 -14.52 -8.87
C ARG A 68 13.43 -15.14 -10.15
N PRO A 69 14.65 -14.77 -10.58
CA PRO A 69 15.22 -15.31 -11.82
C PRO A 69 15.40 -16.84 -11.80
N LYS A 70 15.54 -17.44 -10.61
CA LYS A 70 15.82 -18.89 -10.46
C LYS A 70 14.61 -19.77 -10.80
N ASP A 71 13.41 -19.35 -10.46
CA ASP A 71 12.22 -20.20 -10.51
C ASP A 71 10.97 -19.50 -11.04
N GLY A 72 11.09 -18.24 -11.46
CA GLY A 72 9.99 -17.45 -12.01
C GLY A 72 8.87 -17.11 -11.00
N LYS A 73 9.07 -17.42 -9.71
CA LYS A 73 8.03 -17.16 -8.70
C LYS A 73 8.09 -15.71 -8.22
N PRO A 74 6.93 -15.15 -7.80
CA PRO A 74 6.88 -13.82 -7.21
C PRO A 74 7.84 -13.65 -6.05
N VAL A 75 8.40 -12.45 -5.92
CA VAL A 75 9.16 -12.04 -4.74
C VAL A 75 8.20 -11.45 -3.74
N CYS A 76 7.73 -12.24 -2.81
CA CYS A 76 6.80 -11.80 -1.78
C CYS A 76 7.48 -11.70 -0.43
N VAL A 77 7.06 -10.68 0.33
CA VAL A 77 7.47 -10.44 1.71
C VAL A 77 6.48 -11.16 2.62
N LYS A 78 6.97 -11.93 3.55
CA LYS A 78 6.14 -12.48 4.62
C LYS A 78 5.86 -11.38 5.64
N ILE A 79 4.60 -10.98 5.74
CA ILE A 79 4.13 -9.96 6.68
C ILE A 79 3.37 -10.68 7.79
N ASN A 80 3.87 -10.63 9.00
CA ASN A 80 3.19 -11.24 10.15
C ASN A 80 3.44 -10.45 11.43
N THR A 81 2.47 -10.45 12.33
CA THR A 81 2.68 -9.96 13.69
C THR A 81 3.67 -10.89 14.41
N CYS A 82 4.81 -10.35 14.78
CA CYS A 82 5.92 -11.11 15.36
C CYS A 82 6.14 -10.80 16.84
N LEU A 83 5.53 -9.74 17.36
CA LEU A 83 5.49 -9.43 18.79
C LEU A 83 4.14 -8.79 19.11
N VAL A 84 3.50 -9.27 20.18
CA VAL A 84 2.41 -8.60 20.87
C VAL A 84 2.84 -8.38 22.31
N ALA A 85 3.06 -7.12 22.68
CA ALA A 85 3.51 -6.76 24.01
C ALA A 85 2.40 -6.01 24.77
N ASN A 86 2.06 -6.47 25.97
CA ASN A 86 1.14 -5.76 26.83
C ASN A 86 1.80 -4.46 27.34
N THR A 87 1.09 -3.35 27.23
CA THR A 87 1.63 -2.03 27.61
C THR A 87 1.85 -1.88 29.11
N ASP A 88 1.09 -2.58 29.94
CA ASP A 88 1.20 -2.49 31.40
C ASP A 88 2.54 -3.06 31.91
N THR A 89 3.16 -3.96 31.16
CA THR A 89 4.47 -4.53 31.47
C THR A 89 5.64 -3.79 30.82
N MET A 90 5.36 -3.01 29.79
CA MET A 90 6.39 -2.34 28.99
C MET A 90 6.55 -0.87 29.36
N PHE A 91 5.49 -0.21 29.79
CA PHE A 91 5.44 1.21 30.06
C PHE A 91 5.13 1.48 31.54
N ALA A 92 5.52 2.66 32.03
CA ALA A 92 4.98 3.16 33.30
C ALA A 92 3.46 3.39 33.17
N THR A 93 2.76 3.35 34.28
CA THR A 93 1.31 3.52 34.34
C THR A 93 0.90 4.82 33.65
N ASP A 94 -0.13 4.75 32.80
CA ASP A 94 -0.69 5.90 32.04
C ASP A 94 0.38 6.72 31.30
N SER A 95 1.40 6.07 30.78
CA SER A 95 2.57 6.70 30.22
C SER A 95 2.98 6.05 28.89
N ALA A 96 3.78 6.78 28.12
CA ALA A 96 4.53 6.28 26.98
C ALA A 96 6.04 6.15 27.29
N HIS A 97 6.44 6.30 28.56
CA HIS A 97 7.82 6.04 28.97
C HIS A 97 8.02 4.55 29.21
N LEU A 98 8.93 3.96 28.44
CA LEU A 98 9.31 2.55 28.60
C LEU A 98 10.01 2.35 29.93
N THR A 99 9.67 1.26 30.60
CA THR A 99 10.46 0.79 31.74
C THR A 99 11.83 0.30 31.26
N ALA A 100 12.84 0.29 32.14
CA ALA A 100 14.18 -0.20 31.79
C ALA A 100 14.13 -1.65 31.28
N SER A 101 13.33 -2.50 31.94
CA SER A 101 13.12 -3.89 31.52
C SER A 101 12.36 -4.02 30.20
N GLY A 102 11.39 -3.14 29.98
CA GLY A 102 10.65 -3.07 28.71
C GLY A 102 11.55 -2.70 27.54
N ALA A 103 12.35 -1.65 27.71
CA ALA A 103 13.31 -1.21 26.70
C ALA A 103 14.36 -2.31 26.39
N GLU A 104 14.86 -3.01 27.41
CA GLU A 104 15.84 -4.08 27.20
C GLU A 104 15.25 -5.28 26.45
N ARG A 105 14.03 -5.70 26.79
CA ARG A 105 13.33 -6.78 26.05
C ARG A 105 13.10 -6.40 24.59
N LEU A 106 12.78 -5.14 24.31
CA LEU A 106 12.62 -4.67 22.92
C LEU A 106 13.97 -4.68 22.18
N ARG A 107 15.07 -4.21 22.80
CA ARG A 107 16.40 -4.26 22.17
C ARG A 107 16.77 -5.69 21.79
N GLN A 108 16.61 -6.64 22.72
CA GLN A 108 16.87 -8.07 22.47
C GLN A 108 16.00 -8.61 21.34
N PHE A 109 14.71 -8.29 21.36
CA PHE A 109 13.79 -8.72 20.31
C PHE A 109 14.22 -8.19 18.94
N PHE A 110 14.42 -6.88 18.77
CA PHE A 110 14.78 -6.29 17.46
C PHE A 110 16.15 -6.74 16.97
N SER A 111 17.10 -6.99 17.86
CA SER A 111 18.42 -7.52 17.47
C SER A 111 18.37 -8.97 17.00
N GLY A 112 17.38 -9.77 17.41
CA GLY A 112 17.28 -11.20 17.09
C GLY A 112 16.15 -11.57 16.13
N ALA A 113 15.24 -10.67 15.79
CA ALA A 113 14.00 -11.01 15.07
C ALA A 113 14.18 -11.41 13.60
N GLY A 114 15.31 -11.07 12.97
CA GLY A 114 15.65 -11.48 11.61
C GLY A 114 14.69 -10.95 10.53
N ALA A 115 14.14 -9.78 10.76
CA ALA A 115 13.31 -9.05 9.77
C ALA A 115 14.11 -7.90 9.15
N TYR A 116 13.86 -7.59 7.89
CA TYR A 116 14.51 -6.46 7.23
C TYR A 116 13.78 -5.14 7.48
N GLY A 117 12.51 -5.18 7.94
CA GLY A 117 11.72 -4.02 8.30
C GLY A 117 10.63 -4.35 9.29
N TYR A 118 10.09 -3.32 9.93
CA TYR A 118 9.07 -3.44 10.97
C TYR A 118 7.99 -2.38 10.81
N ALA A 119 6.74 -2.74 11.16
CA ALA A 119 5.72 -1.76 11.50
C ALA A 119 5.36 -1.91 12.99
N VAL A 120 5.10 -0.80 13.66
CA VAL A 120 4.78 -0.74 15.09
C VAL A 120 3.42 -0.09 15.28
N TYR A 121 2.50 -0.78 15.91
CA TYR A 121 1.14 -0.35 16.14
C TYR A 121 0.80 -0.30 17.62
N GLY A 122 0.32 0.87 18.08
CA GLY A 122 -0.10 1.07 19.47
C GLY A 122 -1.62 1.02 19.62
N HIS A 123 -2.09 0.41 20.70
CA HIS A 123 -3.50 0.29 21.03
C HIS A 123 -3.76 0.59 22.50
N THR A 124 -4.98 1.06 22.81
CA THR A 124 -5.47 1.29 24.17
C THR A 124 -6.76 0.51 24.42
N ASP A 125 -7.21 0.49 25.65
CA ASP A 125 -8.59 0.19 25.97
C ASP A 125 -9.50 1.46 25.79
N ALA A 126 -10.81 1.32 25.98
CA ALA A 126 -11.81 2.35 25.75
C ALA A 126 -12.17 3.18 26.99
N ARG A 127 -11.29 3.31 28.01
CA ARG A 127 -11.61 4.03 29.27
C ARG A 127 -11.44 5.54 29.20
N ALA A 128 -10.65 6.05 28.27
CA ALA A 128 -10.42 7.49 28.09
C ALA A 128 -11.10 8.01 26.82
N SER A 129 -10.96 9.32 26.51
CA SER A 129 -11.47 9.84 25.25
C SER A 129 -10.69 9.31 24.05
N ASP A 130 -11.35 9.24 22.88
CA ASP A 130 -10.72 8.78 21.66
C ASP A 130 -9.48 9.60 21.30
N GLU A 131 -9.51 10.93 21.48
CA GLU A 131 -8.37 11.81 21.19
C GLU A 131 -7.20 11.50 22.12
N TYR A 132 -7.47 11.28 23.41
CA TYR A 132 -6.44 10.91 24.36
C TYR A 132 -5.84 9.55 24.01
N ASN A 133 -6.68 8.56 23.73
CA ASN A 133 -6.29 7.21 23.37
C ASN A 133 -5.48 7.18 22.07
N MET A 134 -5.88 7.96 21.05
CA MET A 134 -5.10 8.14 19.82
C MET A 134 -3.72 8.74 20.10
N SER A 135 -3.66 9.80 20.91
CA SER A 135 -2.41 10.45 21.27
C SER A 135 -1.49 9.51 22.06
N LEU A 136 -2.01 8.79 23.06
CA LEU A 136 -1.25 7.86 23.90
C LEU A 136 -0.71 6.69 23.10
N SER A 137 -1.55 6.08 22.25
CA SER A 137 -1.14 4.95 21.41
C SER A 137 -0.07 5.33 20.38
N ASN A 138 -0.15 6.53 19.78
CA ASN A 138 0.88 7.05 18.90
C ASN A 138 2.22 7.24 19.63
N ARG A 139 2.21 7.87 20.83
CA ARG A 139 3.43 8.04 21.62
C ARG A 139 4.06 6.70 22.04
N ARG A 140 3.23 5.70 22.37
CA ARG A 140 3.71 4.34 22.70
C ARG A 140 4.34 3.65 21.50
N ALA A 141 3.69 3.71 20.32
CA ALA A 141 4.27 3.20 19.08
C ALA A 141 5.61 3.86 18.76
N ALA A 142 5.69 5.19 18.88
CA ALA A 142 6.93 5.95 18.64
C ALA A 142 8.05 5.57 19.63
N ALA A 143 7.74 5.35 20.90
CA ALA A 143 8.72 4.91 21.90
C ALA A 143 9.31 3.53 21.56
N VAL A 144 8.48 2.57 21.14
CA VAL A 144 8.94 1.23 20.70
C VAL A 144 9.76 1.35 19.41
N ALA A 145 9.31 2.14 18.44
CA ALA A 145 10.02 2.39 17.18
C ALA A 145 11.39 3.05 17.42
N SER A 146 11.50 3.94 18.40
CA SER A 146 12.78 4.56 18.80
C SER A 146 13.78 3.51 19.32
N VAL A 147 13.32 2.54 20.13
CA VAL A 147 14.19 1.43 20.59
C VAL A 147 14.62 0.56 19.39
N ALA A 148 13.70 0.24 18.46
CA ALA A 148 14.06 -0.51 17.26
C ALA A 148 15.17 0.20 16.47
N ARG A 149 15.01 1.49 16.18
CA ARG A 149 16.01 2.31 15.47
C ARG A 149 17.35 2.37 16.22
N SER A 150 17.33 2.39 17.55
CA SER A 150 18.57 2.45 18.38
C SER A 150 19.46 1.22 18.23
N VAL A 151 18.90 0.09 17.77
CA VAL A 151 19.65 -1.15 17.47
C VAL A 151 19.81 -1.40 15.97
N GLY A 152 19.56 -0.37 15.13
CA GLY A 152 19.74 -0.45 13.69
C GLY A 152 18.57 -1.09 12.93
N ALA A 153 17.44 -1.37 13.58
CA ALA A 153 16.27 -1.93 12.91
C ALA A 153 15.54 -0.85 12.07
N VAL A 154 15.12 -1.21 10.87
CA VAL A 154 14.37 -0.34 9.97
C VAL A 154 12.89 -0.35 10.35
N VAL A 155 12.33 0.81 10.68
CA VAL A 155 10.90 0.96 10.99
C VAL A 155 10.23 1.70 9.84
N GLU A 156 9.45 0.96 9.06
CA GLU A 156 8.71 1.42 7.89
C GLU A 156 7.46 2.21 8.27
N ARG A 157 6.83 1.83 9.38
CA ARG A 157 5.61 2.47 9.86
C ARG A 157 5.54 2.45 11.39
N GLU A 158 5.08 3.57 11.96
CA GLU A 158 4.66 3.66 13.35
C GLU A 158 3.31 4.39 13.42
N GLN A 159 2.34 3.80 14.11
CA GLN A 159 0.99 4.36 14.18
C GLN A 159 0.27 3.91 15.44
N GLY A 160 -0.45 4.83 16.07
CA GLY A 160 -1.45 4.54 17.10
C GLY A 160 -2.84 4.38 16.50
N PHE A 161 -3.61 3.46 17.03
CA PHE A 161 -5.01 3.24 16.68
C PHE A 161 -5.97 3.58 17.82
N GLY A 162 -5.43 3.99 18.99
CA GLY A 162 -6.26 4.21 20.18
C GLY A 162 -7.06 2.95 20.52
N GLU A 163 -8.32 3.13 20.80
CA GLU A 163 -9.29 2.07 21.09
C GLU A 163 -9.99 1.51 19.85
N ARG A 164 -9.73 2.06 18.67
CA ARG A 164 -10.49 1.81 17.42
C ARG A 164 -10.32 0.40 16.85
N GLN A 165 -9.33 -0.35 17.33
CA GLN A 165 -9.06 -1.73 16.90
C GLN A 165 -8.96 -2.66 18.11
N PRO A 166 -10.07 -2.93 18.81
CA PRO A 166 -10.07 -3.82 19.96
C PRO A 166 -9.82 -5.26 19.52
N ARG A 167 -9.04 -5.98 20.31
CA ARG A 167 -8.80 -7.42 20.15
C ARG A 167 -9.72 -8.27 21.03
N ALA A 168 -10.22 -7.68 22.12
CA ALA A 168 -11.13 -8.28 23.05
C ALA A 168 -12.18 -7.26 23.50
N SER A 169 -13.22 -7.73 24.23
CA SER A 169 -14.24 -6.83 24.76
C SER A 169 -13.64 -5.81 25.73
N ASN A 170 -14.11 -4.55 25.63
CA ASN A 170 -13.80 -3.50 26.61
C ASN A 170 -14.71 -3.52 27.84
N ASP A 171 -15.65 -4.48 27.94
CA ASP A 171 -16.59 -4.61 29.07
C ASP A 171 -15.97 -5.36 30.25
N THR A 172 -14.82 -6.04 30.06
CA THR A 172 -14.13 -6.80 31.08
C THR A 172 -12.71 -6.29 31.33
N ALA A 173 -12.23 -6.45 32.56
CA ALA A 173 -10.88 -6.03 32.91
C ALA A 173 -9.82 -6.80 32.11
N GLU A 174 -10.04 -8.10 31.88
CA GLU A 174 -9.18 -8.98 31.11
C GLU A 174 -9.15 -8.57 29.64
N GLY A 175 -10.30 -8.25 29.06
CA GLY A 175 -10.39 -7.79 27.67
C GLY A 175 -9.73 -6.42 27.47
N MET A 176 -9.96 -5.48 28.40
CA MET A 176 -9.26 -4.20 28.40
C MET A 176 -7.73 -4.39 28.48
N ALA A 177 -7.25 -5.31 29.33
CA ALA A 177 -5.82 -5.62 29.42
C ALA A 177 -5.24 -6.20 28.12
N GLN A 178 -6.03 -6.97 27.37
CA GLN A 178 -5.62 -7.47 26.04
C GLN A 178 -5.61 -6.35 24.97
N ASN A 179 -6.48 -5.34 25.11
CA ASN A 179 -6.53 -4.20 24.21
C ASN A 179 -5.35 -3.24 24.44
N ARG A 180 -4.86 -3.09 25.67
CA ARG A 180 -3.66 -2.29 26.00
C ARG A 180 -2.38 -2.98 25.52
N ARG A 181 -2.07 -2.85 24.23
CA ARG A 181 -0.95 -3.55 23.61
C ARG A 181 -0.19 -2.71 22.60
N VAL A 182 1.02 -3.13 22.31
CA VAL A 182 1.76 -2.73 21.12
C VAL A 182 1.98 -3.99 20.28
N GLU A 183 1.67 -3.91 19.01
CA GLU A 183 1.94 -4.95 18.03
C GLU A 183 3.14 -4.55 17.16
N VAL A 184 4.04 -5.49 16.94
CA VAL A 184 5.12 -5.33 15.96
C VAL A 184 4.89 -6.31 14.84
N VAL A 185 4.82 -5.79 13.62
CA VAL A 185 4.71 -6.57 12.39
C VAL A 185 6.09 -6.64 11.77
N CYS A 186 6.51 -7.84 11.43
CA CYS A 186 7.79 -8.13 10.79
C CYS A 186 7.62 -8.32 9.29
N TYR A 187 8.51 -7.69 8.53
CA TYR A 187 8.69 -7.91 7.10
C TYR A 187 9.88 -8.85 6.88
N ARG A 188 9.63 -10.04 6.34
CA ARG A 188 10.63 -11.08 6.07
C ARG A 188 10.56 -11.55 4.64
N TRP A 189 11.68 -12.06 4.14
CA TRP A 189 11.76 -12.71 2.80
C TRP A 189 11.22 -14.14 2.81
#